data_23a975260d4cf1bcb80cae54053261e1
#
_entry.id   23a975260d4cf1bcb80cae54053261e1
#
_cell.length_a   1.000
_cell.length_b   1.000
_cell.length_c   1.000
_cell.angle_alpha   90.00
_cell.angle_beta   90.00
_cell.angle_gamma   90.00
#
_symmetry.space_group_name_H-M   'P 1'
#
loop_
_entity.id
_entity.type
_entity.pdbx_description
1 polymer ?
#
loop_
_entity_poly.entity_id
_entity_poly.type
_entity_poly.pdbx_seq_one_letter_code
_entity_poly.pdbx_strand_id
1 'polypeptide(L)'
;VSHACDSHRRAVRGSVGRMSDPIVTLATCADFPDLDDDDRGLPDALRARGIEPRVAVWNDPGVDWGQAGTVVLRSVRDYATKGNYSGFLQWARSVPRLANHADVVTWNSDKHYLSRLSEWGVPMIPTTWLEPEAGYSKHQVHTRFPAHGDFVVKPAISSGGRGTGRYTATDASSRSAAINDAMHHLRRGRTVMVQRYLEEVDRKGEVSLVYFNGVLSHAVEKAPMLHPSFKSTDQIHEEIVTAREPSEQEWLWGERVRKAIHTLIKEVSGRDMQLLFNRVDVVGDGQGGFYLMEVSLIDAGLYLGAAPEALDNFADAIAQRIFW
;
A
#
# COMPACT_ATOMS: atom_id res chain seq x y z
N VAL A 1 -33.78 -50.05 62.10
CA VAL A 1 -34.18 -48.67 61.84
C VAL A 1 -33.02 -47.96 61.16
N SER A 2 -33.06 -47.90 59.85
CA SER A 2 -32.03 -47.33 58.99
C SER A 2 -32.58 -46.06 58.39
N HIS A 3 -31.93 -44.94 58.61
CA HIS A 3 -32.19 -43.70 57.88
C HIS A 3 -31.17 -43.52 56.81
N ALA A 4 -31.65 -43.58 55.54
CA ALA A 4 -30.91 -43.17 54.37
C ALA A 4 -30.91 -41.64 54.23
N CYS A 5 -29.74 -41.02 54.16
CA CYS A 5 -29.57 -39.60 53.91
C CYS A 5 -29.27 -39.40 52.40
N ASP A 6 -30.24 -38.89 51.70
CA ASP A 6 -30.17 -38.60 50.24
C ASP A 6 -29.57 -37.21 50.07
N SER A 7 -28.32 -37.14 49.64
CA SER A 7 -27.62 -35.87 49.37
C SER A 7 -27.76 -35.49 47.89
N HIS A 8 -28.71 -34.60 47.54
CA HIS A 8 -28.82 -33.95 46.28
C HIS A 8 -27.60 -33.05 45.97
N ARG A 9 -26.69 -33.55 45.20
CA ARG A 9 -25.66 -32.70 44.56
C ARG A 9 -26.30 -31.97 43.35
N ARG A 10 -26.66 -30.72 43.57
CA ARG A 10 -26.96 -29.77 42.48
C ARG A 10 -25.65 -29.45 41.74
N ALA A 11 -25.55 -29.98 40.53
CA ALA A 11 -24.48 -29.56 39.62
C ALA A 11 -24.79 -28.13 39.14
N VAL A 12 -24.03 -27.17 39.66
CA VAL A 12 -23.99 -25.80 39.11
C VAL A 12 -23.25 -25.89 37.79
N ARG A 13 -23.98 -25.97 36.67
CA ARG A 13 -23.42 -25.70 35.34
C ARG A 13 -23.15 -24.21 35.25
N GLY A 14 -21.91 -23.80 35.55
CA GLY A 14 -21.43 -22.47 35.20
C GLY A 14 -21.52 -22.33 33.70
N SER A 15 -22.36 -21.44 33.18
CA SER A 15 -22.28 -20.98 31.80
C SER A 15 -20.95 -20.24 31.67
N VAL A 16 -19.97 -20.88 31.06
CA VAL A 16 -18.80 -20.16 30.54
C VAL A 16 -19.37 -19.22 29.46
N GLY A 17 -19.50 -17.95 29.79
CA GLY A 17 -19.88 -16.92 28.85
C GLY A 17 -18.96 -17.05 27.63
N ARG A 18 -19.51 -17.28 26.46
CA ARG A 18 -18.76 -17.19 25.21
C ARG A 18 -18.13 -15.80 25.17
N MET A 19 -16.81 -15.73 25.26
CA MET A 19 -16.12 -14.48 24.92
C MET A 19 -16.54 -14.12 23.51
N SER A 20 -16.97 -12.88 23.31
CA SER A 20 -17.26 -12.40 21.96
C SER A 20 -16.02 -12.49 21.10
N ASP A 21 -16.18 -12.93 19.86
CA ASP A 21 -15.08 -12.98 18.91
C ASP A 21 -14.43 -11.61 18.79
N PRO A 22 -13.09 -11.53 18.68
CA PRO A 22 -12.41 -10.27 18.54
C PRO A 22 -12.78 -9.61 17.21
N ILE A 23 -12.91 -8.28 17.22
CA ILE A 23 -13.34 -7.51 16.07
C ILE A 23 -12.13 -7.07 15.25
N VAL A 24 -12.22 -7.25 13.93
CA VAL A 24 -11.33 -6.63 12.93
C VAL A 24 -12.17 -5.80 11.98
N THR A 25 -11.84 -4.52 11.87
CA THR A 25 -12.49 -3.62 10.91
C THR A 25 -11.59 -3.40 9.70
N LEU A 26 -12.06 -3.80 8.54
CA LEU A 26 -11.43 -3.55 7.25
C LEU A 26 -11.86 -2.15 6.79
N ALA A 27 -10.93 -1.20 6.85
CA ALA A 27 -11.19 0.17 6.45
C ALA A 27 -11.13 0.30 4.93
N THR A 28 -12.17 0.87 4.35
CA THR A 28 -12.32 1.10 2.90
C THR A 28 -12.70 2.55 2.60
N CYS A 29 -12.99 2.88 1.35
CA CYS A 29 -13.50 4.18 0.92
C CYS A 29 -14.89 4.07 0.27
N ALA A 30 -15.52 5.22 0.04
CA ALA A 30 -16.88 5.28 -0.52
C ALA A 30 -17.00 4.68 -1.93
N ASP A 31 -15.92 4.66 -2.71
CA ASP A 31 -15.89 4.04 -4.03
C ASP A 31 -15.90 2.51 -3.97
N PHE A 32 -15.52 1.93 -2.82
CA PHE A 32 -15.44 0.49 -2.58
C PHE A 32 -16.08 0.12 -1.23
N PRO A 33 -17.38 0.41 -1.02
CA PRO A 33 -18.03 0.26 0.31
C PRO A 33 -18.01 -1.18 0.81
N ASP A 34 -17.97 -2.16 -0.10
CA ASP A 34 -17.92 -3.60 0.20
C ASP A 34 -16.53 -4.21 -0.10
N LEU A 35 -15.47 -3.38 -0.07
CA LEU A 35 -14.11 -3.71 -0.50
C LEU A 35 -13.99 -3.85 -2.03
N ASP A 36 -12.75 -3.84 -2.53
CA ASP A 36 -12.51 -4.20 -3.92
C ASP A 36 -12.50 -5.72 -4.14
N ASP A 37 -12.43 -6.15 -5.39
CA ASP A 37 -12.53 -7.56 -5.76
C ASP A 37 -11.43 -8.43 -5.14
N ASP A 38 -10.22 -7.87 -4.97
CA ASP A 38 -9.07 -8.57 -4.38
C ASP A 38 -9.30 -8.89 -2.90
N ASP A 39 -10.06 -8.06 -2.19
CA ASP A 39 -10.30 -8.16 -0.75
C ASP A 39 -11.62 -8.84 -0.36
N ARG A 40 -12.51 -9.12 -1.31
CA ARG A 40 -13.88 -9.64 -1.03
C ARG A 40 -13.92 -10.93 -0.22
N GLY A 41 -12.94 -11.80 -0.40
CA GLY A 41 -12.87 -13.06 0.34
C GLY A 41 -12.39 -12.91 1.79
N LEU A 42 -11.79 -11.78 2.14
CA LEU A 42 -11.14 -11.60 3.44
C LEU A 42 -12.09 -11.68 4.64
N PRO A 43 -13.32 -11.11 4.60
CA PRO A 43 -14.27 -11.25 5.71
C PRO A 43 -14.60 -12.72 6.04
N ASP A 44 -14.81 -13.57 5.04
CA ASP A 44 -15.13 -14.99 5.28
C ASP A 44 -13.92 -15.75 5.81
N ALA A 45 -12.73 -15.46 5.30
CA ALA A 45 -11.48 -16.04 5.79
C ALA A 45 -11.21 -15.67 7.27
N LEU A 46 -11.57 -14.44 7.69
CA LEU A 46 -11.47 -14.01 9.09
C LEU A 46 -12.51 -14.71 9.99
N ARG A 47 -13.75 -14.84 9.53
CA ARG A 47 -14.81 -15.59 10.28
C ARG A 47 -14.39 -17.05 10.52
N ALA A 48 -13.77 -17.69 9.53
CA ALA A 48 -13.28 -19.05 9.65
C ALA A 48 -12.20 -19.19 10.77
N ARG A 49 -11.59 -18.08 11.18
CA ARG A 49 -10.57 -18.00 12.25
C ARG A 49 -11.14 -17.51 13.60
N GLY A 50 -12.46 -17.40 13.72
CA GLY A 50 -13.12 -16.92 14.96
C GLY A 50 -12.93 -15.42 15.18
N ILE A 51 -12.86 -14.63 14.11
CA ILE A 51 -12.75 -13.18 14.14
C ILE A 51 -14.04 -12.59 13.56
N GLU A 52 -14.60 -11.58 14.21
CA GLU A 52 -15.75 -10.82 13.72
C GLU A 52 -15.27 -9.73 12.75
N PRO A 53 -15.42 -9.89 11.42
CA PRO A 53 -15.00 -8.88 10.45
C PRO A 53 -16.09 -7.81 10.32
N ARG A 54 -15.66 -6.56 10.27
CA ARG A 54 -16.48 -5.41 9.89
C ARG A 54 -15.84 -4.73 8.69
N VAL A 55 -16.68 -4.14 7.84
CA VAL A 55 -16.20 -3.27 6.75
C VAL A 55 -16.76 -1.88 7.02
N ALA A 56 -15.90 -0.86 6.95
CA ALA A 56 -16.34 0.49 7.24
C ALA A 56 -15.56 1.50 6.36
N VAL A 57 -16.28 2.49 5.84
CA VAL A 57 -15.68 3.61 5.11
C VAL A 57 -14.94 4.50 6.09
N TRP A 58 -13.66 4.78 5.83
CA TRP A 58 -12.76 5.42 6.78
C TRP A 58 -13.22 6.82 7.26
N ASN A 59 -13.96 7.54 6.45
CA ASN A 59 -14.49 8.88 6.76
C ASN A 59 -16.00 8.90 7.06
N ASP A 60 -16.61 7.75 7.33
CA ASP A 60 -18.01 7.69 7.75
C ASP A 60 -18.14 8.23 9.21
N PRO A 61 -18.86 9.33 9.43
CA PRO A 61 -19.04 9.91 10.76
C PRO A 61 -19.92 9.03 11.69
N GLY A 62 -20.61 8.03 11.15
CA GLY A 62 -21.41 7.07 11.93
C GLY A 62 -20.58 5.97 12.59
N VAL A 63 -19.30 5.84 12.26
CA VAL A 63 -18.43 4.77 12.78
C VAL A 63 -17.70 5.23 14.04
N ASP A 64 -17.87 4.51 15.13
CA ASP A 64 -17.07 4.67 16.34
C ASP A 64 -15.76 3.87 16.21
N TRP A 65 -14.71 4.56 15.76
CA TRP A 65 -13.38 3.96 15.58
C TRP A 65 -12.70 3.54 16.90
N GLY A 66 -13.17 4.06 18.04
CA GLY A 66 -12.75 3.60 19.36
C GLY A 66 -13.20 2.19 19.69
N GLN A 67 -14.31 1.74 19.06
CA GLN A 67 -14.90 0.40 19.22
C GLN A 67 -14.70 -0.50 18.00
N ALA A 68 -13.87 -0.08 17.05
CA ALA A 68 -13.65 -0.80 15.79
C ALA A 68 -12.74 -2.04 15.91
N GLY A 69 -12.23 -2.33 17.09
CA GLY A 69 -11.27 -3.42 17.28
C GLY A 69 -9.92 -3.10 16.63
N THR A 70 -9.30 -4.08 15.97
CA THR A 70 -8.11 -3.83 15.15
C THR A 70 -8.53 -3.40 13.76
N VAL A 71 -8.04 -2.24 13.32
CA VAL A 71 -8.36 -1.67 12.01
C VAL A 71 -7.25 -2.02 11.02
N VAL A 72 -7.63 -2.58 9.89
CA VAL A 72 -6.74 -2.94 8.78
C VAL A 72 -7.12 -2.10 7.56
N LEU A 73 -6.16 -1.34 7.03
CA LEU A 73 -6.35 -0.57 5.80
C LEU A 73 -6.43 -1.51 4.60
N ARG A 74 -7.52 -1.38 3.82
CA ARG A 74 -7.67 -2.16 2.60
C ARG A 74 -7.95 -1.22 1.42
N SER A 75 -9.13 -1.14 0.91
CA SER A 75 -9.46 -0.40 -0.32
C SER A 75 -9.63 1.12 -0.09
N VAL A 76 -8.70 1.78 0.61
CA VAL A 76 -8.74 3.23 0.96
C VAL A 76 -8.19 4.11 -0.17
N ARG A 77 -8.46 3.78 -1.42
CA ARG A 77 -7.84 4.36 -2.63
C ARG A 77 -8.07 5.85 -2.85
N ASP A 78 -8.97 6.47 -2.10
CA ASP A 78 -9.28 7.89 -2.17
C ASP A 78 -8.42 8.76 -1.24
N TYR A 79 -7.60 8.17 -0.35
CA TYR A 79 -6.84 8.90 0.66
C TYR A 79 -5.92 9.98 0.07
N ALA A 80 -5.35 9.74 -1.11
CA ALA A 80 -4.43 10.64 -1.80
C ALA A 80 -5.13 11.70 -2.65
N THR A 81 -6.47 11.72 -2.69
CA THR A 81 -7.23 12.71 -3.46
C THR A 81 -7.23 14.08 -2.78
N LYS A 82 -7.47 15.13 -3.57
CA LYS A 82 -7.55 16.49 -3.05
C LYS A 82 -8.73 16.60 -2.08
N GLY A 83 -8.45 17.06 -0.86
CA GLY A 83 -9.44 17.21 0.20
C GLY A 83 -9.45 16.05 1.20
N ASN A 84 -9.05 14.85 0.82
CA ASN A 84 -9.04 13.69 1.72
C ASN A 84 -7.72 13.53 2.48
N TYR A 85 -6.58 13.88 1.86
CA TYR A 85 -5.25 13.54 2.37
C TYR A 85 -5.02 13.96 3.83
N SER A 86 -5.24 15.22 4.18
CA SER A 86 -5.05 15.70 5.57
C SER A 86 -6.04 15.07 6.55
N GLY A 87 -7.31 14.91 6.12
CA GLY A 87 -8.36 14.24 6.89
C GLY A 87 -8.04 12.77 7.13
N PHE A 88 -7.55 12.07 6.12
CA PHE A 88 -7.13 10.67 6.24
C PHE A 88 -5.98 10.49 7.24
N LEU A 89 -4.96 11.33 7.18
CA LEU A 89 -3.85 11.27 8.15
C LEU A 89 -4.30 11.60 9.58
N GLN A 90 -5.23 12.55 9.74
CA GLN A 90 -5.81 12.87 11.03
C GLN A 90 -6.65 11.70 11.57
N TRP A 91 -7.49 11.09 10.71
CA TRP A 91 -8.26 9.89 11.05
C TRP A 91 -7.34 8.74 11.45
N ALA A 92 -6.32 8.43 10.66
CA ALA A 92 -5.39 7.33 10.95
C ALA A 92 -4.73 7.48 12.33
N ARG A 93 -4.39 8.72 12.74
CA ARG A 93 -3.86 9.02 14.08
C ARG A 93 -4.89 8.89 15.19
N SER A 94 -6.17 9.01 14.90
CA SER A 94 -7.25 8.88 15.88
C SER A 94 -7.67 7.42 16.12
N VAL A 95 -7.28 6.49 15.23
CA VAL A 95 -7.61 5.06 15.35
C VAL A 95 -6.70 4.40 16.36
N PRO A 96 -7.21 3.88 17.49
CA PRO A 96 -6.36 3.37 18.59
C PRO A 96 -5.52 2.14 18.21
N ARG A 97 -6.05 1.28 17.36
CA ARG A 97 -5.42 -0.01 16.97
C ARG A 97 -5.39 -0.15 15.44
N LEU A 98 -4.63 0.72 14.80
CA LEU A 98 -4.42 0.65 13.35
C LEU A 98 -3.26 -0.29 13.04
N ALA A 99 -3.51 -1.33 12.26
CA ALA A 99 -2.48 -2.22 11.74
C ALA A 99 -1.77 -1.55 10.55
N ASN A 100 -0.44 -1.58 10.56
CA ASN A 100 0.44 -0.58 9.96
C ASN A 100 0.17 0.80 10.56
N HIS A 101 0.76 1.03 11.71
CA HIS A 101 0.53 2.18 12.60
C HIS A 101 0.49 3.53 11.87
N ALA A 102 -0.20 4.53 12.44
CA ALA A 102 -0.38 5.86 11.85
C ALA A 102 0.94 6.57 11.46
N ASP A 103 2.04 6.32 12.19
CA ASP A 103 3.36 6.86 11.82
C ASP A 103 3.87 6.25 10.52
N VAL A 104 3.63 4.94 10.31
CA VAL A 104 3.94 4.24 9.06
C VAL A 104 3.10 4.78 7.91
N VAL A 105 1.80 4.97 8.15
CA VAL A 105 0.88 5.58 7.18
C VAL A 105 1.35 6.97 6.79
N THR A 106 1.69 7.81 7.77
CA THR A 106 2.17 9.17 7.51
C THR A 106 3.47 9.17 6.69
N TRP A 107 4.44 8.30 7.06
CA TRP A 107 5.71 8.18 6.36
C TRP A 107 5.55 7.67 4.92
N ASN A 108 4.74 6.63 4.71
CA ASN A 108 4.59 6.00 3.40
C ASN A 108 3.64 6.75 2.45
N SER A 109 2.81 7.67 2.95
CA SER A 109 1.83 8.41 2.16
C SER A 109 2.43 9.37 1.14
N ASP A 110 3.69 9.77 1.34
CA ASP A 110 4.46 10.65 0.45
C ASP A 110 5.70 9.93 -0.08
N LYS A 111 5.83 9.83 -1.40
CA LYS A 111 6.90 9.08 -2.09
C LYS A 111 8.31 9.61 -1.85
N HIS A 112 8.50 10.71 -1.12
CA HIS A 112 9.83 11.12 -0.64
C HIS A 112 10.51 10.06 0.23
N TYR A 113 9.75 9.09 0.78
CA TYR A 113 10.34 7.93 1.47
C TYR A 113 11.32 7.14 0.59
N LEU A 114 11.16 7.17 -0.75
CA LEU A 114 12.09 6.55 -1.69
C LEU A 114 13.48 7.15 -1.61
N SER A 115 13.58 8.49 -1.49
CA SER A 115 14.88 9.16 -1.30
C SER A 115 15.54 8.73 0.00
N ARG A 116 14.77 8.59 1.09
CA ARG A 116 15.29 8.08 2.36
C ARG A 116 15.79 6.65 2.26
N LEU A 117 15.06 5.76 1.56
CA LEU A 117 15.51 4.40 1.30
C LEU A 117 16.78 4.37 0.44
N SER A 118 16.92 5.29 -0.52
CA SER A 118 18.12 5.42 -1.34
C SER A 118 19.36 5.82 -0.52
N GLU A 119 19.21 6.70 0.46
CA GLU A 119 20.28 7.06 1.41
C GLU A 119 20.76 5.84 2.23
N TRP A 120 19.87 4.87 2.46
CA TRP A 120 20.19 3.59 3.10
C TRP A 120 20.66 2.51 2.12
N GLY A 121 21.03 2.92 0.91
CA GLY A 121 21.63 2.05 -0.10
C GLY A 121 20.64 1.15 -0.83
N VAL A 122 19.35 1.47 -0.85
CA VAL A 122 18.35 0.81 -1.69
C VAL A 122 18.26 1.58 -3.01
N PRO A 123 18.72 1.03 -4.14
CA PRO A 123 18.64 1.71 -5.42
C PRO A 123 17.19 2.05 -5.80
N MET A 124 16.90 3.31 -6.08
CA MET A 124 15.64 3.77 -6.62
C MET A 124 15.83 4.33 -8.03
N ILE A 125 14.76 4.42 -8.82
CA ILE A 125 14.81 5.09 -10.12
C ILE A 125 15.24 6.54 -9.90
N PRO A 126 16.30 7.02 -10.59
CA PRO A 126 16.73 8.42 -10.47
C PRO A 126 15.58 9.37 -10.70
N THR A 127 15.29 10.22 -9.72
CA THR A 127 14.11 11.09 -9.68
C THR A 127 14.52 12.55 -9.56
N THR A 128 13.96 13.40 -10.42
CA THR A 128 13.98 14.84 -10.23
C THR A 128 12.68 15.25 -9.51
N TRP A 129 12.84 15.88 -8.35
CA TRP A 129 11.72 16.38 -7.55
C TRP A 129 11.45 17.85 -7.88
N LEU A 130 10.20 18.17 -8.16
CA LEU A 130 9.75 19.54 -8.39
C LEU A 130 8.82 19.93 -7.24
N GLU A 131 9.34 20.77 -6.35
CA GLU A 131 8.61 21.23 -5.17
C GLU A 131 7.74 22.43 -5.51
N PRO A 132 6.45 22.46 -5.12
CA PRO A 132 5.53 23.55 -5.47
C PRO A 132 5.98 24.91 -4.93
N GLU A 133 6.67 24.95 -3.79
CA GLU A 133 7.18 26.17 -3.13
C GLU A 133 8.24 26.88 -3.96
N ALA A 134 8.92 26.19 -4.88
CA ALA A 134 9.92 26.77 -5.75
C ALA A 134 9.34 27.70 -6.83
N GLY A 135 8.01 27.69 -7.03
CA GLY A 135 7.32 28.61 -7.93
C GLY A 135 7.75 28.50 -9.39
N TYR A 136 7.97 27.30 -9.90
CA TYR A 136 8.50 27.05 -11.25
C TYR A 136 7.66 27.70 -12.37
N SER A 137 8.34 28.38 -13.29
CA SER A 137 7.79 28.70 -14.61
C SER A 137 7.73 27.44 -15.50
N LYS A 138 6.91 27.49 -16.57
CA LYS A 138 6.86 26.41 -17.56
C LYS A 138 8.24 26.12 -18.18
N HIS A 139 9.05 27.17 -18.41
CA HIS A 139 10.40 27.01 -18.93
C HIS A 139 11.32 26.27 -17.94
N GLN A 140 11.27 26.62 -16.67
CA GLN A 140 12.04 25.95 -15.63
C GLN A 140 11.62 24.46 -15.45
N VAL A 141 10.36 24.13 -15.55
CA VAL A 141 9.88 22.74 -15.59
C VAL A 141 10.44 22.01 -16.80
N HIS A 142 10.33 22.63 -18.00
CA HIS A 142 10.86 22.06 -19.23
C HIS A 142 12.34 21.68 -19.16
N THR A 143 13.17 22.51 -18.53
CA THR A 143 14.62 22.27 -18.43
C THR A 143 15.00 21.13 -17.47
N ARG A 144 14.04 20.65 -16.66
CA ARG A 144 14.23 19.55 -15.70
C ARG A 144 13.79 18.18 -16.23
N PHE A 145 13.19 18.17 -17.43
CA PHE A 145 12.84 16.92 -18.08
C PHE A 145 14.02 16.30 -18.81
N PRO A 146 14.07 14.98 -18.96
CA PRO A 146 15.07 14.30 -19.77
C PRO A 146 15.17 14.87 -21.19
N ALA A 147 16.37 14.86 -21.77
CA ALA A 147 16.58 15.34 -23.13
C ALA A 147 16.16 14.31 -24.20
N HIS A 148 16.16 13.01 -23.85
CA HIS A 148 15.86 11.91 -24.77
C HIS A 148 15.24 10.74 -24.04
N GLY A 149 14.62 9.84 -24.82
CA GLY A 149 13.87 8.68 -24.32
C GLY A 149 12.52 9.05 -23.75
N ASP A 150 11.85 8.08 -23.20
CA ASP A 150 10.59 8.28 -22.51
C ASP A 150 10.84 8.60 -21.02
N PHE A 151 9.89 9.31 -20.45
CA PHE A 151 9.91 9.66 -19.02
C PHE A 151 8.51 9.69 -18.43
N VAL A 152 8.44 9.56 -17.11
CA VAL A 152 7.20 9.58 -16.33
C VAL A 152 7.12 10.87 -15.53
N VAL A 153 5.94 11.46 -15.50
CA VAL A 153 5.57 12.54 -14.59
C VAL A 153 4.47 12.03 -13.68
N LYS A 154 4.63 12.12 -12.37
CA LYS A 154 3.64 11.68 -11.38
C LYS A 154 3.71 12.52 -10.10
N PRO A 155 2.59 12.71 -9.37
CA PRO A 155 2.63 13.37 -8.08
C PRO A 155 3.25 12.47 -7.01
N ALA A 156 3.94 13.07 -6.02
CA ALA A 156 4.54 12.35 -4.91
C ALA A 156 3.49 11.69 -4.00
N ILE A 157 2.33 12.34 -3.84
CA ILE A 157 1.19 11.82 -3.08
C ILE A 157 0.13 11.36 -4.09
N SER A 158 0.04 10.04 -4.28
CA SER A 158 -0.91 9.41 -5.22
C SER A 158 -1.11 7.93 -4.89
N SER A 159 -2.24 7.38 -5.32
CA SER A 159 -2.60 5.96 -5.25
C SER A 159 -3.24 5.53 -6.56
N GLY A 160 -3.09 4.25 -6.95
CA GLY A 160 -3.73 3.66 -8.12
C GLY A 160 -3.32 4.28 -9.46
N GLY A 161 -2.09 4.79 -9.57
CA GLY A 161 -1.57 5.40 -10.81
C GLY A 161 -2.18 6.77 -11.17
N ARG A 162 -3.04 7.34 -10.32
CA ARG A 162 -3.67 8.64 -10.59
C ARG A 162 -2.64 9.74 -10.79
N GLY A 163 -2.85 10.55 -11.82
CA GLY A 163 -1.98 11.66 -12.16
C GLY A 163 -0.62 11.26 -12.73
N THR A 164 -0.44 9.98 -13.09
CA THR A 164 0.78 9.48 -13.71
C THR A 164 0.65 9.51 -15.23
N GLY A 165 1.67 9.98 -15.94
CA GLY A 165 1.72 9.97 -17.41
C GLY A 165 3.11 9.60 -17.92
N ARG A 166 3.16 8.93 -19.11
CA ARG A 166 4.39 8.62 -19.85
C ARG A 166 4.50 9.56 -21.04
N TYR A 167 5.66 10.12 -21.24
CA TYR A 167 5.92 11.16 -22.24
C TYR A 167 7.23 10.86 -22.97
N THR A 168 7.28 11.27 -24.26
CA THR A 168 8.47 11.15 -25.11
C THR A 168 9.21 12.48 -25.16
N ALA A 169 10.46 12.49 -24.73
CA ALA A 169 11.26 13.71 -24.58
C ALA A 169 11.54 14.45 -25.92
N THR A 170 11.65 13.73 -27.02
CA THR A 170 11.95 14.27 -28.36
C THR A 170 10.70 14.68 -29.14
N ASP A 171 9.50 14.32 -28.67
CA ASP A 171 8.24 14.75 -29.26
C ASP A 171 7.75 16.05 -28.61
N ALA A 172 7.61 17.10 -29.38
CA ALA A 172 7.23 18.43 -28.90
C ALA A 172 5.81 18.47 -28.29
N SER A 173 4.88 17.70 -28.83
CA SER A 173 3.50 17.60 -28.35
C SER A 173 3.45 16.88 -26.99
N SER A 174 4.11 15.72 -26.90
CA SER A 174 4.24 14.94 -25.68
C SER A 174 4.91 15.75 -24.57
N ARG A 175 5.99 16.45 -24.90
CA ARG A 175 6.71 17.32 -23.95
C ARG A 175 5.86 18.49 -23.46
N SER A 176 5.05 19.10 -24.34
CA SER A 176 4.10 20.15 -23.96
C SER A 176 3.02 19.63 -23.01
N ALA A 177 2.51 18.42 -23.27
CA ALA A 177 1.56 17.75 -22.36
C ALA A 177 2.19 17.51 -20.99
N ALA A 178 3.43 16.96 -20.93
CA ALA A 178 4.15 16.75 -19.68
C ALA A 178 4.33 18.03 -18.85
N ILE A 179 4.64 19.16 -19.51
CA ILE A 179 4.74 20.47 -18.85
C ILE A 179 3.39 20.88 -18.25
N ASN A 180 2.32 20.71 -19.00
CA ASN A 180 0.98 21.09 -18.52
C ASN A 180 0.56 20.23 -17.31
N ASP A 181 0.82 18.93 -17.32
CA ASP A 181 0.50 18.03 -16.24
C ASP A 181 1.36 18.32 -14.99
N ALA A 182 2.67 18.50 -15.16
CA ALA A 182 3.53 18.91 -14.05
C ALA A 182 3.06 20.24 -13.43
N MET A 183 2.78 21.25 -14.26
CA MET A 183 2.27 22.55 -13.81
C MET A 183 0.89 22.44 -13.15
N HIS A 184 0.04 21.51 -13.60
CA HIS A 184 -1.26 21.26 -12.97
C HIS A 184 -1.10 20.75 -11.54
N HIS A 185 -0.18 19.80 -11.30
CA HIS A 185 0.11 19.29 -9.96
C HIS A 185 0.75 20.37 -9.08
N LEU A 186 1.78 21.06 -9.57
CA LEU A 186 2.48 22.12 -8.82
C LEU A 186 1.54 23.23 -8.37
N ARG A 187 0.63 23.71 -9.26
CA ARG A 187 -0.37 24.74 -8.90
C ARG A 187 -1.37 24.28 -7.84
N ARG A 188 -1.52 22.98 -7.65
CA ARG A 188 -2.35 22.39 -6.60
C ARG A 188 -1.58 22.12 -5.30
N GLY A 189 -0.33 22.59 -5.21
CA GLY A 189 0.53 22.38 -4.06
C GLY A 189 1.05 20.94 -3.93
N ARG A 190 1.16 20.22 -5.07
CA ARG A 190 1.65 18.84 -5.09
C ARG A 190 3.06 18.80 -5.64
N THR A 191 3.98 18.17 -4.91
CA THR A 191 5.31 17.81 -5.43
C THR A 191 5.17 16.86 -6.61
N VAL A 192 5.98 17.06 -7.63
CA VAL A 192 6.02 16.26 -8.84
C VAL A 192 7.32 15.49 -8.94
N MET A 193 7.22 14.21 -9.22
CA MET A 193 8.33 13.32 -9.55
C MET A 193 8.49 13.24 -11.07
N VAL A 194 9.71 13.44 -11.54
CA VAL A 194 10.09 13.21 -12.95
C VAL A 194 11.12 12.10 -12.97
N GLN A 195 10.83 11.00 -13.66
CA GLN A 195 11.67 9.81 -13.72
C GLN A 195 11.88 9.39 -15.17
N ARG A 196 13.06 8.87 -15.53
CA ARG A 196 13.22 8.19 -16.81
C ARG A 196 12.35 6.95 -16.83
N TYR A 197 11.69 6.70 -17.96
CA TYR A 197 10.99 5.43 -18.15
C TYR A 197 12.01 4.32 -18.36
N LEU A 198 11.81 3.20 -17.71
CA LEU A 198 12.68 2.03 -17.83
C LEU A 198 12.10 1.06 -18.85
N GLU A 199 12.81 0.83 -19.95
CA GLU A 199 12.36 -0.10 -21.01
C GLU A 199 12.22 -1.54 -20.51
N GLU A 200 12.87 -1.90 -19.39
CA GLU A 200 12.72 -3.21 -18.77
C GLU A 200 11.26 -3.45 -18.30
N VAL A 201 10.51 -2.40 -17.96
CA VAL A 201 9.07 -2.50 -17.67
C VAL A 201 8.31 -3.04 -18.88
N ASP A 202 8.58 -2.51 -20.09
CA ASP A 202 7.92 -2.99 -21.33
C ASP A 202 8.34 -4.41 -21.70
N ARG A 203 9.55 -4.85 -21.29
CA ARG A 203 10.11 -6.16 -21.65
C ARG A 203 9.71 -7.26 -20.69
N LYS A 204 9.68 -6.97 -19.38
CA LYS A 204 9.56 -7.97 -18.30
C LYS A 204 8.50 -7.62 -17.27
N GLY A 205 7.82 -6.47 -17.41
CA GLY A 205 6.90 -5.99 -16.40
C GLY A 205 7.60 -5.53 -15.10
N GLU A 206 6.82 -5.41 -14.05
CA GLU A 206 7.27 -5.13 -12.69
C GLU A 206 7.00 -6.35 -11.81
N VAL A 207 7.82 -6.56 -10.79
CA VAL A 207 7.62 -7.64 -9.81
C VAL A 207 7.19 -7.04 -8.50
N SER A 208 6.08 -7.53 -7.96
CA SER A 208 5.61 -7.20 -6.63
C SER A 208 5.88 -8.35 -5.68
N LEU A 209 6.61 -8.10 -4.60
CA LEU A 209 6.87 -9.03 -3.51
C LEU A 209 5.97 -8.66 -2.33
N VAL A 210 5.08 -9.57 -1.93
CA VAL A 210 4.09 -9.34 -0.87
C VAL A 210 4.50 -10.06 0.40
N TYR A 211 4.60 -9.32 1.49
CA TYR A 211 5.00 -9.81 2.80
C TYR A 211 3.87 -9.63 3.82
N PHE A 212 3.66 -10.64 4.65
CA PHE A 212 2.77 -10.60 5.82
C PHE A 212 3.58 -10.90 7.08
N ASN A 213 3.42 -10.06 8.10
CA ASN A 213 4.20 -10.14 9.35
C ASN A 213 5.72 -10.33 9.11
N GLY A 214 6.26 -9.70 8.04
CA GLY A 214 7.67 -9.76 7.68
C GLY A 214 8.11 -11.04 6.97
N VAL A 215 7.20 -11.96 6.64
CA VAL A 215 7.47 -13.18 5.87
C VAL A 215 6.94 -13.00 4.45
N LEU A 216 7.74 -13.37 3.44
CA LEU A 216 7.29 -13.37 2.03
C LEU A 216 6.15 -14.38 1.89
N SER A 217 5.00 -13.90 1.44
CA SER A 217 3.82 -14.72 1.14
C SER A 217 3.84 -15.20 -0.30
N HIS A 218 3.93 -14.27 -1.23
CA HIS A 218 3.87 -14.55 -2.66
C HIS A 218 4.48 -13.41 -3.48
N ALA A 219 4.65 -13.67 -4.77
CA ALA A 219 5.04 -12.66 -5.73
C ALA A 219 4.11 -12.68 -6.95
N VAL A 220 3.97 -11.52 -7.57
CA VAL A 220 3.27 -11.38 -8.87
C VAL A 220 4.12 -10.57 -9.83
N GLU A 221 3.93 -10.83 -11.11
CA GLU A 221 4.39 -9.98 -12.20
C GLU A 221 3.24 -9.09 -12.65
N LYS A 222 3.50 -7.79 -12.76
CA LYS A 222 2.56 -6.80 -13.29
C LYS A 222 2.92 -6.48 -14.73
N ALA A 223 1.94 -6.59 -15.62
CA ALA A 223 2.11 -6.16 -17.00
C ALA A 223 2.36 -4.64 -17.09
N PRO A 224 3.05 -4.17 -18.15
CA PRO A 224 3.25 -2.75 -18.38
C PRO A 224 1.93 -1.99 -18.43
N MET A 225 1.75 -1.00 -17.55
CA MET A 225 0.54 -0.19 -17.49
C MET A 225 0.64 1.08 -18.36
N LEU A 226 1.83 1.68 -18.40
CA LEU A 226 2.06 2.94 -19.09
C LEU A 226 2.49 2.70 -20.55
N HIS A 227 1.54 2.61 -21.47
CA HIS A 227 1.85 2.57 -22.91
C HIS A 227 2.51 3.88 -23.39
N PRO A 228 3.30 3.85 -24.49
CA PRO A 228 3.71 5.06 -25.17
C PRO A 228 2.47 5.91 -25.49
N SER A 229 2.48 7.21 -25.20
CA SER A 229 1.32 8.11 -25.28
C SER A 229 0.24 7.91 -24.20
N PHE A 230 0.51 7.17 -23.14
CA PHE A 230 -0.38 7.06 -21.98
C PHE A 230 -0.56 8.44 -21.33
N LYS A 231 -1.79 8.95 -21.33
CA LYS A 231 -2.11 10.25 -20.77
C LYS A 231 -2.46 10.14 -19.30
N SER A 232 -1.95 11.07 -18.52
CA SER A 232 -2.31 11.23 -17.12
C SER A 232 -3.84 11.43 -16.97
N THR A 233 -4.44 10.67 -16.06
CA THR A 233 -5.86 10.78 -15.68
C THR A 233 -6.00 10.74 -14.15
N ASP A 234 -7.13 11.24 -13.66
CA ASP A 234 -7.50 11.13 -12.26
C ASP A 234 -8.20 9.78 -11.94
N GLN A 235 -8.23 8.84 -12.89
CA GLN A 235 -8.83 7.52 -12.73
C GLN A 235 -7.80 6.53 -12.13
N ILE A 236 -8.31 5.52 -11.43
CA ILE A 236 -7.53 4.34 -11.03
C ILE A 236 -7.32 3.49 -12.27
N HIS A 237 -6.11 2.99 -12.43
CA HIS A 237 -5.77 2.07 -13.51
C HIS A 237 -5.81 0.64 -12.99
N GLU A 238 -6.45 -0.24 -13.76
CA GLU A 238 -6.47 -1.67 -13.50
C GLU A 238 -5.10 -2.26 -13.79
N GLU A 239 -4.58 -3.04 -12.85
CA GLU A 239 -3.32 -3.76 -12.99
C GLU A 239 -3.60 -5.19 -13.47
N ILE A 240 -2.93 -5.62 -14.53
CA ILE A 240 -2.94 -7.00 -14.99
C ILE A 240 -1.79 -7.72 -14.30
N VAL A 241 -2.12 -8.71 -13.46
CA VAL A 241 -1.15 -9.43 -12.65
C VAL A 241 -1.17 -10.92 -12.91
N THR A 242 0.00 -11.56 -12.83
CA THR A 242 0.18 -13.00 -12.92
C THR A 242 1.03 -13.49 -11.76
N ALA A 243 0.54 -14.47 -11.00
CA ALA A 243 1.32 -15.07 -9.93
C ALA A 243 2.54 -15.79 -10.49
N ARG A 244 3.66 -15.65 -9.82
CA ARG A 244 4.89 -16.40 -10.11
C ARG A 244 5.79 -16.53 -8.89
N GLU A 245 6.72 -17.47 -8.96
CA GLU A 245 7.79 -17.55 -7.96
C GLU A 245 8.83 -16.46 -8.24
N PRO A 246 9.33 -15.75 -7.21
CA PRO A 246 10.43 -14.80 -7.37
C PRO A 246 11.73 -15.57 -7.63
N SER A 247 12.60 -15.02 -8.45
CA SER A 247 13.98 -15.51 -8.55
C SER A 247 14.71 -15.32 -7.22
N GLU A 248 15.80 -16.07 -7.00
CA GLU A 248 16.63 -15.91 -5.82
C GLU A 248 17.15 -14.47 -5.66
N GLN A 249 17.51 -13.81 -6.76
CA GLN A 249 17.98 -12.43 -6.77
C GLN A 249 16.87 -11.45 -6.36
N GLU A 250 15.66 -11.61 -6.87
CA GLU A 250 14.51 -10.79 -6.49
C GLU A 250 14.16 -10.99 -5.01
N TRP A 251 14.18 -12.23 -4.55
CA TRP A 251 13.95 -12.54 -3.14
C TRP A 251 15.00 -11.89 -2.24
N LEU A 252 16.30 -12.06 -2.53
CA LEU A 252 17.39 -11.44 -1.76
C LEU A 252 17.28 -9.92 -1.75
N TRP A 253 16.93 -9.34 -2.88
CA TRP A 253 16.76 -7.90 -3.01
C TRP A 253 15.55 -7.40 -2.21
N GLY A 254 14.42 -8.10 -2.29
CA GLY A 254 13.22 -7.82 -1.48
C GLY A 254 13.50 -7.87 0.02
N GLU A 255 14.25 -8.86 0.49
CA GLU A 255 14.68 -8.96 1.89
C GLU A 255 15.58 -7.79 2.33
N ARG A 256 16.46 -7.32 1.45
CA ARG A 256 17.26 -6.11 1.69
C ARG A 256 16.38 -4.88 1.87
N VAL A 257 15.40 -4.69 0.97
CA VAL A 257 14.44 -3.57 1.04
C VAL A 257 13.60 -3.68 2.31
N ARG A 258 13.04 -4.84 2.61
CA ARG A 258 12.24 -5.09 3.81
C ARG A 258 13.00 -4.72 5.09
N LYS A 259 14.28 -5.10 5.20
CA LYS A 259 15.13 -4.74 6.35
C LYS A 259 15.37 -3.22 6.42
N ALA A 260 15.60 -2.57 5.29
CA ALA A 260 15.76 -1.11 5.24
C ALA A 260 14.47 -0.38 5.67
N ILE A 261 13.29 -0.85 5.20
CA ILE A 261 11.99 -0.32 5.62
C ILE A 261 11.82 -0.44 7.14
N HIS A 262 12.08 -1.63 7.70
CA HIS A 262 11.96 -1.87 9.14
C HIS A 262 12.85 -0.91 9.95
N THR A 263 14.10 -0.73 9.54
CA THR A 263 15.05 0.16 10.19
C THR A 263 14.60 1.63 10.13
N LEU A 264 14.13 2.09 8.97
CA LEU A 264 13.64 3.45 8.80
C LEU A 264 12.35 3.71 9.59
N ILE A 265 11.42 2.75 9.64
CA ILE A 265 10.20 2.87 10.45
C ILE A 265 10.58 2.99 11.93
N LYS A 266 11.55 2.21 12.41
CA LYS A 266 12.05 2.32 13.78
C LYS A 266 12.68 3.68 14.06
N GLU A 267 13.44 4.22 13.11
CA GLU A 267 14.04 5.56 13.21
C GLU A 267 12.96 6.66 13.28
N VAL A 268 11.97 6.61 12.35
CA VAL A 268 10.92 7.63 12.24
C VAL A 268 9.92 7.59 13.39
N SER A 269 9.53 6.40 13.84
CA SER A 269 8.51 6.21 14.88
C SER A 269 9.08 6.12 16.31
N GLY A 270 10.39 5.89 16.45
CA GLY A 270 11.03 5.57 17.72
C GLY A 270 10.63 4.19 18.29
N ARG A 271 9.94 3.36 17.52
CA ARG A 271 9.39 2.06 17.95
C ARG A 271 9.83 0.95 17.03
N ASP A 272 10.10 -0.21 17.63
CA ASP A 272 10.32 -1.45 16.90
C ASP A 272 8.96 -2.05 16.54
N MET A 273 8.49 -1.79 15.32
CA MET A 273 7.16 -2.20 14.86
C MET A 273 7.29 -3.15 13.69
N GLN A 274 6.64 -4.30 13.81
CA GLN A 274 6.46 -5.20 12.68
C GLN A 274 5.26 -4.76 11.84
N LEU A 275 5.42 -4.67 10.53
CA LEU A 275 4.33 -4.41 9.61
C LEU A 275 3.42 -5.63 9.48
N LEU A 276 2.11 -5.42 9.47
CA LEU A 276 1.14 -6.49 9.17
C LEU A 276 1.31 -6.94 7.72
N PHE A 277 1.41 -5.97 6.82
CA PHE A 277 1.67 -6.23 5.40
C PHE A 277 2.61 -5.18 4.82
N ASN A 278 3.34 -5.54 3.81
CA ASN A 278 4.02 -4.63 2.90
C ASN A 278 4.14 -5.26 1.51
N ARG A 279 4.03 -4.43 0.49
CA ARG A 279 4.35 -4.78 -0.90
C ARG A 279 5.56 -3.98 -1.35
N VAL A 280 6.49 -4.66 -1.99
CA VAL A 280 7.71 -4.07 -2.55
C VAL A 280 7.68 -4.28 -4.06
N ASP A 281 7.60 -3.20 -4.82
CA ASP A 281 7.56 -3.24 -6.29
C ASP A 281 8.95 -2.95 -6.84
N VAL A 282 9.43 -3.84 -7.69
CA VAL A 282 10.78 -3.79 -8.25
C VAL A 282 10.79 -3.96 -9.76
N VAL A 283 11.78 -3.38 -10.41
CA VAL A 283 12.05 -3.55 -11.84
C VAL A 283 13.54 -3.77 -12.07
N GLY A 284 13.88 -4.60 -13.05
CA GLY A 284 15.28 -4.78 -13.46
C GLY A 284 15.92 -3.48 -13.94
N ASP A 285 17.21 -3.28 -13.65
CA ASP A 285 18.00 -2.13 -14.11
C ASP A 285 18.61 -2.35 -15.51
N GLY A 286 18.40 -3.51 -16.11
CA GLY A 286 18.97 -3.94 -17.37
C GLY A 286 20.45 -4.38 -17.28
N GLN A 287 21.05 -4.38 -16.08
CA GLN A 287 22.45 -4.76 -15.83
C GLN A 287 22.61 -5.90 -14.82
N GLY A 288 21.48 -6.55 -14.46
CA GLY A 288 21.44 -7.64 -13.50
C GLY A 288 21.14 -7.20 -12.06
N GLY A 289 20.86 -5.93 -11.84
CA GLY A 289 20.36 -5.37 -10.59
C GLY A 289 18.89 -4.95 -10.69
N PHE A 290 18.39 -4.29 -9.63
CA PHE A 290 17.02 -3.83 -9.55
C PHE A 290 16.92 -2.40 -9.02
N TYR A 291 15.88 -1.70 -9.44
CA TYR A 291 15.40 -0.47 -8.84
C TYR A 291 14.13 -0.71 -8.02
N LEU A 292 14.03 -0.04 -6.89
CA LEU A 292 12.80 0.09 -6.15
C LEU A 292 11.88 1.05 -6.90
N MET A 293 10.68 0.57 -7.22
CA MET A 293 9.62 1.35 -7.84
C MET A 293 8.71 1.99 -6.80
N GLU A 294 8.25 1.17 -5.86
CA GLU A 294 7.32 1.56 -4.81
C GLU A 294 7.40 0.63 -3.60
N VAL A 295 7.06 1.16 -2.43
CA VAL A 295 6.70 0.42 -1.22
C VAL A 295 5.28 0.81 -0.85
N SER A 296 4.38 -0.17 -0.77
CA SER A 296 2.97 0.07 -0.45
C SER A 296 2.63 -0.51 0.93
N LEU A 297 2.31 0.38 1.87
CA LEU A 297 1.99 0.07 3.27
C LEU A 297 0.60 0.56 3.70
N ILE A 298 -0.16 1.20 2.80
CA ILE A 298 -1.46 1.84 3.06
C ILE A 298 -2.55 1.16 2.22
N ASP A 299 -2.55 1.49 0.94
CA ASP A 299 -3.54 1.03 -0.05
C ASP A 299 -2.83 0.08 -1.03
N ALA A 300 -2.33 -1.03 -0.48
CA ALA A 300 -1.66 -2.03 -1.27
C ALA A 300 -2.68 -3.00 -1.89
N GLY A 301 -2.72 -3.10 -3.23
CA GLY A 301 -3.20 -4.32 -3.87
C GLY A 301 -2.30 -5.46 -3.40
N LEU A 302 -2.86 -6.39 -2.64
CA LEU A 302 -2.10 -7.54 -2.12
C LEU A 302 -2.21 -8.76 -3.04
N TYR A 303 -3.03 -8.64 -4.10
CA TYR A 303 -3.23 -9.68 -5.12
C TYR A 303 -3.63 -11.02 -4.52
N LEU A 304 -4.56 -10.96 -3.53
CA LEU A 304 -5.02 -12.11 -2.74
C LEU A 304 -5.71 -13.16 -3.60
N GLY A 305 -6.32 -12.74 -4.71
CA GLY A 305 -6.92 -13.65 -5.69
C GLY A 305 -5.93 -14.24 -6.71
N ALA A 306 -4.71 -13.71 -6.82
CA ALA A 306 -3.75 -14.12 -7.83
C ALA A 306 -2.96 -15.38 -7.42
N ALA A 307 -2.65 -15.55 -6.13
CA ALA A 307 -1.90 -16.69 -5.61
C ALA A 307 -2.78 -17.58 -4.73
N PRO A 308 -2.72 -18.92 -4.84
CA PRO A 308 -3.69 -19.83 -4.22
C PRO A 308 -3.84 -19.69 -2.70
N GLU A 309 -2.75 -19.42 -1.98
CA GLU A 309 -2.74 -19.35 -0.52
C GLU A 309 -2.68 -17.91 0.03
N ALA A 310 -2.66 -16.90 -0.85
CA ALA A 310 -2.43 -15.53 -0.44
C ALA A 310 -3.49 -14.99 0.52
N LEU A 311 -4.76 -15.28 0.26
CA LEU A 311 -5.89 -14.89 1.10
C LEU A 311 -5.81 -15.50 2.49
N ASP A 312 -5.54 -16.80 2.57
CA ASP A 312 -5.39 -17.52 3.84
C ASP A 312 -4.17 -17.04 4.62
N ASN A 313 -3.03 -16.86 3.95
CA ASN A 313 -1.82 -16.32 4.56
C ASN A 313 -2.05 -14.93 5.18
N PHE A 314 -2.82 -14.07 4.51
CA PHE A 314 -3.15 -12.75 5.04
C PHE A 314 -4.10 -12.83 6.23
N ALA A 315 -5.16 -13.65 6.15
CA ALA A 315 -6.08 -13.87 7.26
C ALA A 315 -5.37 -14.47 8.48
N ASP A 316 -4.42 -15.40 8.29
CA ASP A 316 -3.57 -15.96 9.34
C ASP A 316 -2.67 -14.89 9.97
N ALA A 317 -2.09 -14.01 9.16
CA ALA A 317 -1.26 -12.91 9.64
C ALA A 317 -2.06 -11.92 10.51
N ILE A 318 -3.31 -11.63 10.13
CA ILE A 318 -4.23 -10.83 10.95
C ILE A 318 -4.57 -11.56 12.24
N ALA A 319 -4.93 -12.83 12.18
CA ALA A 319 -5.27 -13.65 13.35
C ALA A 319 -4.10 -13.71 14.36
N GLN A 320 -2.87 -13.88 13.89
CA GLN A 320 -1.68 -13.83 14.75
C GLN A 320 -1.59 -12.51 15.53
N ARG A 321 -1.94 -11.38 14.93
CA ARG A 321 -1.92 -10.06 15.59
C ARG A 321 -3.03 -9.87 16.61
N ILE A 322 -4.09 -10.63 16.52
CA ILE A 322 -5.26 -10.52 17.39
C ILE A 322 -5.14 -11.42 18.62
N PHE A 323 -4.59 -12.62 18.44
CA PHE A 323 -4.57 -13.66 19.47
C PHE A 323 -3.22 -13.79 20.20
N TRP A 324 -2.17 -13.15 19.67
CA TRP A 324 -0.80 -13.21 20.23
C TRP A 324 -0.21 -11.82 20.46
#